data_d39ffb758c659b11c57421e91056bb27
#
_entry.id   d39ffb758c659b11c57421e91056bb27
#
_cell.length_a   1.000
_cell.length_b   1.000
_cell.length_c   1.000
_cell.angle_alpha   90.00
_cell.angle_beta   90.00
_cell.angle_gamma   90.00
#
_symmetry.space_group_name_H-M   'P 1'
#
loop_
_entity.id
_entity.type
_entity.pdbx_description
1 polymer ?
#
loop_
_entity_poly.entity_id
_entity_poly.type
_entity_poly.pdbx_seq_one_letter_code
_entity_poly.pdbx_strand_id
1 'polypeptide(L)'
;MIATIAAGPVAAAPARATTGPTGPVALAIREEAGGSLKRFYADRGFRPLWAPGGKIGRQADTLIRFLRSAELDGLRPSSYGPDKLSDAIGAARGGDPRAVARAELQLSNAFARYVQDQRRGGVRMIYADRRLKPKKLPTDRVLRAAAFPRSFSDYVADMGWMSPLYVRLRDLMARAEKTGASRETVERLQLNLDRARLLPGPWTRHIVVDASSGRLWYYEAGEQVGTMRVVVGAQETQTPMLAGTLQWAILNPYWNVPDYLAEKSVAPKILGGKSLASLRMEALSDWSPSAHKLDPASIDWPAVASGKQVLRLRELPGAGNSMGRVKFIFPNKEGIYLHDTPNRNLLQKDDRHFSNGCIRLENAAELGHWLLARPIGAGSGKPEQAVPLPAQVPVYLTYITATATDAGVAFRKDVYGRDK
;
A
#
# COMPACT_ATOMS: atom_id res chain seq x y z
N MET A 1 -6.10 7.92 -43.94
CA MET A 1 -7.37 8.24 -43.27
C MET A 1 -7.14 8.01 -41.77
N ILE A 2 -7.00 9.08 -41.00
CA ILE A 2 -6.82 9.06 -39.56
C ILE A 2 -8.21 9.15 -38.95
N ALA A 3 -8.66 8.05 -38.31
CA ALA A 3 -9.93 8.04 -37.62
C ALA A 3 -9.75 8.64 -36.22
N THR A 4 -10.27 9.84 -36.02
CA THR A 4 -10.36 10.53 -34.74
C THR A 4 -11.45 9.84 -33.91
N ILE A 5 -11.06 9.09 -32.90
CA ILE A 5 -12.01 8.56 -31.91
C ILE A 5 -12.29 9.69 -30.92
N ALA A 6 -13.49 10.26 -31.02
CA ALA A 6 -14.00 11.23 -30.06
C ALA A 6 -14.19 10.56 -28.70
N ALA A 7 -13.50 11.07 -27.67
CA ALA A 7 -13.77 10.74 -26.28
C ALA A 7 -15.15 11.28 -25.92
N GLY A 8 -16.10 10.37 -25.63
CA GLY A 8 -17.40 10.73 -25.12
C GLY A 8 -17.28 11.43 -23.75
N PRO A 9 -18.19 12.36 -23.41
CA PRO A 9 -18.15 13.08 -22.17
C PRO A 9 -18.34 12.11 -21.01
N VAL A 10 -17.35 12.11 -20.09
CA VAL A 10 -17.54 11.52 -18.76
C VAL A 10 -18.70 12.28 -18.11
N ALA A 11 -19.82 11.61 -17.93
CA ALA A 11 -20.98 12.16 -17.27
C ALA A 11 -20.54 12.63 -15.87
N ALA A 12 -20.48 13.95 -15.68
CA ALA A 12 -20.31 14.53 -14.36
C ALA A 12 -21.45 14.02 -13.47
N ALA A 13 -21.10 13.39 -12.35
CA ALA A 13 -22.09 13.00 -11.36
C ALA A 13 -22.98 14.22 -11.04
N PRO A 14 -24.31 14.06 -10.99
CA PRO A 14 -25.20 15.19 -10.78
C PRO A 14 -24.79 15.90 -9.49
N ALA A 15 -24.54 17.20 -9.59
CA ALA A 15 -24.32 18.07 -8.45
C ALA A 15 -25.53 17.87 -7.52
N ARG A 16 -25.30 17.22 -6.33
CA ARG A 16 -26.36 17.10 -5.31
C ARG A 16 -26.78 18.51 -4.95
N ALA A 17 -28.02 18.85 -5.30
CA ALA A 17 -28.64 20.07 -4.86
C ALA A 17 -28.44 20.18 -3.34
N THR A 18 -27.72 21.20 -2.90
CA THR A 18 -27.53 21.51 -1.49
C THR A 18 -28.85 22.05 -0.98
N THR A 19 -29.73 21.16 -0.56
CA THR A 19 -30.85 21.55 0.28
C THR A 19 -30.28 22.19 1.56
N GLY A 20 -30.71 23.40 1.90
CA GLY A 20 -30.27 24.12 3.08
C GLY A 20 -30.43 23.27 4.35
N PRO A 21 -29.88 23.72 5.50
CA PRO A 21 -29.93 22.96 6.75
C PRO A 21 -31.37 22.64 7.12
N THR A 22 -31.69 21.37 7.28
CA THR A 22 -32.99 20.87 7.71
C THR A 22 -32.88 20.38 9.14
N GLY A 23 -33.66 21.00 10.03
CA GLY A 23 -33.74 20.64 11.43
C GLY A 23 -32.87 21.48 12.39
N PRO A 24 -33.23 21.49 13.69
CA PRO A 24 -32.61 22.39 14.68
C PRO A 24 -31.10 22.17 14.88
N VAL A 25 -30.64 20.91 14.88
CA VAL A 25 -29.21 20.58 15.03
C VAL A 25 -28.37 21.07 13.82
N ALA A 26 -28.90 20.93 12.59
CA ALA A 26 -28.21 21.42 11.41
C ALA A 26 -28.09 22.95 11.39
N LEU A 27 -29.10 23.65 11.84
CA LEU A 27 -29.06 25.11 12.03
C LEU A 27 -28.00 25.52 13.06
N ALA A 28 -27.96 24.85 14.21
CA ALA A 28 -26.97 25.12 15.24
C ALA A 28 -25.53 24.82 14.75
N ILE A 29 -25.31 23.72 13.98
CA ILE A 29 -24.01 23.44 13.35
C ILE A 29 -23.62 24.56 12.37
N ARG A 30 -24.56 25.10 11.58
CA ARG A 30 -24.30 26.22 10.66
C ARG A 30 -23.87 27.48 11.40
N GLU A 31 -24.44 27.75 12.56
CA GLU A 31 -24.11 28.92 13.38
C GLU A 31 -22.74 28.78 14.06
N GLU A 32 -22.41 27.59 14.58
CA GLU A 32 -21.21 27.36 15.41
C GLU A 32 -19.99 26.88 14.62
N ALA A 33 -20.17 26.30 13.41
CA ALA A 33 -19.06 25.76 12.64
C ALA A 33 -18.16 26.86 12.06
N GLY A 34 -16.84 26.70 12.25
CA GLY A 34 -15.81 27.58 11.71
C GLY A 34 -14.78 26.87 10.81
N GLY A 35 -14.03 27.63 10.03
CA GLY A 35 -12.86 27.14 9.28
C GLY A 35 -13.11 25.90 8.41
N SER A 36 -12.27 24.87 8.56
CA SER A 36 -12.37 23.62 7.80
C SER A 36 -13.62 22.82 8.14
N LEU A 37 -14.12 22.88 9.37
CA LEU A 37 -15.37 22.24 9.76
C LEU A 37 -16.56 22.85 9.01
N LYS A 38 -16.61 24.19 8.92
CA LYS A 38 -17.67 24.88 8.17
C LYS A 38 -17.73 24.42 6.72
N ARG A 39 -16.57 24.31 6.05
CA ARG A 39 -16.52 23.80 4.66
C ARG A 39 -17.07 22.38 4.54
N PHE A 40 -16.65 21.49 5.44
CA PHE A 40 -17.13 20.10 5.43
C PHE A 40 -18.64 20.01 5.65
N TYR A 41 -19.15 20.71 6.68
CA TYR A 41 -20.59 20.65 7.01
C TYR A 41 -21.44 21.36 5.96
N ALA A 42 -20.99 22.46 5.38
CA ALA A 42 -21.71 23.15 4.30
C ALA A 42 -21.95 22.23 3.09
N ASP A 43 -20.93 21.48 2.65
CA ASP A 43 -21.05 20.55 1.53
C ASP A 43 -22.05 19.41 1.76
N ARG A 44 -22.42 19.15 3.01
CA ARG A 44 -23.42 18.14 3.37
C ARG A 44 -24.73 18.75 3.88
N GLY A 45 -24.98 20.06 3.64
CA GLY A 45 -26.17 20.76 4.11
C GLY A 45 -26.26 20.84 5.64
N PHE A 46 -25.10 20.92 6.30
CA PHE A 46 -24.94 20.93 7.76
C PHE A 46 -25.49 19.70 8.49
N ARG A 47 -25.76 18.61 7.77
CA ARG A 47 -26.19 17.34 8.39
C ARG A 47 -25.11 16.80 9.31
N PRO A 48 -25.45 16.44 10.57
CA PRO A 48 -24.48 15.89 11.52
C PRO A 48 -23.89 14.55 11.02
N LEU A 49 -22.67 14.25 11.45
CA LEU A 49 -21.94 13.00 11.17
C LEU A 49 -22.00 12.07 12.39
N TRP A 50 -21.81 12.62 13.59
CA TRP A 50 -21.79 11.91 14.87
C TRP A 50 -23.18 11.75 15.47
N ALA A 51 -24.13 12.62 15.13
CA ALA A 51 -25.48 12.65 15.66
C ALA A 51 -26.54 12.36 14.57
N PRO A 52 -26.56 11.18 13.92
CA PRO A 52 -27.60 10.83 12.98
C PRO A 52 -28.94 10.82 13.67
N GLY A 53 -29.95 11.55 13.09
CA GLY A 53 -31.26 11.70 13.72
C GLY A 53 -31.27 12.61 14.97
N GLY A 54 -30.25 13.45 15.16
CA GLY A 54 -30.18 14.44 16.25
C GLY A 54 -29.70 13.90 17.61
N LYS A 55 -29.23 12.64 17.65
CA LYS A 55 -28.68 12.03 18.87
C LYS A 55 -27.27 11.50 18.59
N ILE A 56 -26.33 11.74 19.52
CA ILE A 56 -24.95 11.23 19.40
C ILE A 56 -24.96 9.69 19.35
N GLY A 57 -24.38 9.14 18.32
CA GLY A 57 -24.33 7.70 18.07
C GLY A 57 -23.16 7.00 18.78
N ARG A 58 -23.20 5.66 18.84
CA ARG A 58 -22.19 4.80 19.51
C ARG A 58 -20.76 4.97 18.98
N GLN A 59 -20.58 5.43 17.74
CA GLN A 59 -19.26 5.72 17.17
C GLN A 59 -18.51 6.81 17.97
N ALA A 60 -19.20 7.69 18.68
CA ALA A 60 -18.57 8.66 19.56
C ALA A 60 -17.90 7.99 20.77
N ASP A 61 -18.56 7.02 21.40
CA ASP A 61 -17.97 6.25 22.52
C ASP A 61 -16.76 5.42 22.03
N THR A 62 -16.83 4.91 20.82
CA THR A 62 -15.71 4.19 20.19
C THR A 62 -14.52 5.12 19.98
N LEU A 63 -14.74 6.33 19.46
CA LEU A 63 -13.67 7.33 19.35
C LEU A 63 -13.08 7.66 20.72
N ILE A 64 -13.90 7.88 21.75
CA ILE A 64 -13.40 8.17 23.12
C ILE A 64 -12.47 7.06 23.61
N ARG A 65 -12.83 5.78 23.40
CA ARG A 65 -11.95 4.65 23.75
C ARG A 65 -10.61 4.71 23.01
N PHE A 66 -10.61 5.00 21.72
CA PHE A 66 -9.35 5.15 20.95
C PHE A 66 -8.52 6.32 21.47
N LEU A 67 -9.13 7.47 21.78
CA LEU A 67 -8.40 8.63 22.29
C LEU A 67 -7.81 8.38 23.69
N ARG A 68 -8.51 7.63 24.55
CA ARG A 68 -7.99 7.23 25.86
C ARG A 68 -6.84 6.23 25.76
N SER A 69 -6.84 5.39 24.75
CA SER A 69 -5.77 4.42 24.48
C SER A 69 -4.79 4.88 23.38
N ALA A 70 -4.68 6.19 23.16
CA ALA A 70 -3.80 6.73 22.11
C ALA A 70 -2.29 6.47 22.37
N GLU A 71 -1.92 6.09 23.59
CA GLU A 71 -0.56 5.64 23.94
C GLU A 71 -0.14 4.42 23.12
N LEU A 72 -1.08 3.50 22.82
CA LEU A 72 -0.83 2.36 21.91
C LEU A 72 -0.34 2.80 20.54
N ASP A 73 -0.66 4.02 20.13
CA ASP A 73 -0.25 4.64 18.87
C ASP A 73 1.02 5.49 19.01
N GLY A 74 1.62 5.52 20.20
CA GLY A 74 2.71 6.43 20.55
C GLY A 74 2.26 7.90 20.66
N LEU A 75 0.98 8.15 20.94
CA LEU A 75 0.38 9.48 21.03
C LEU A 75 -0.08 9.77 22.46
N ARG A 76 -0.22 11.05 22.83
CA ARG A 76 -0.65 11.45 24.15
C ARG A 76 -2.17 11.64 24.23
N PRO A 77 -2.92 10.86 25.04
CA PRO A 77 -4.37 10.97 25.20
C PRO A 77 -4.85 12.38 25.53
N SER A 78 -4.13 13.07 26.44
CA SER A 78 -4.46 14.44 26.85
C SER A 78 -4.50 15.45 25.69
N SER A 79 -3.77 15.18 24.60
CA SER A 79 -3.79 16.02 23.40
C SER A 79 -5.16 16.10 22.74
N TYR A 80 -6.04 15.13 22.98
CA TYR A 80 -7.35 15.02 22.34
C TYR A 80 -8.51 15.36 23.27
N GLY A 81 -8.26 15.50 24.58
CA GLY A 81 -9.25 15.86 25.59
C GLY A 81 -10.43 14.88 25.70
N PRO A 82 -10.20 13.55 25.87
CA PRO A 82 -11.29 12.56 25.86
C PRO A 82 -12.33 12.80 26.94
N ASP A 83 -11.96 13.34 28.11
CA ASP A 83 -12.91 13.61 29.19
C ASP A 83 -13.81 14.81 28.87
N LYS A 84 -13.26 15.89 28.31
CA LYS A 84 -14.06 17.03 27.82
C LYS A 84 -15.04 16.63 26.73
N LEU A 85 -14.65 15.67 25.86
CA LEU A 85 -15.55 15.13 24.85
C LEU A 85 -16.63 14.26 25.46
N SER A 86 -16.31 13.48 26.49
CA SER A 86 -17.31 12.70 27.25
C SER A 86 -18.33 13.62 27.93
N ASP A 87 -17.88 14.74 28.52
CA ASP A 87 -18.78 15.76 29.14
C ASP A 87 -19.67 16.39 28.07
N ALA A 88 -19.12 16.74 26.89
CA ALA A 88 -19.92 17.30 25.79
C ALA A 88 -21.00 16.33 25.29
N ILE A 89 -20.64 15.02 25.17
CA ILE A 89 -21.60 13.95 24.83
C ILE A 89 -22.67 13.85 25.90
N GLY A 90 -22.29 13.92 27.19
CA GLY A 90 -23.21 13.93 28.34
C GLY A 90 -24.22 15.06 28.25
N ALA A 91 -23.76 16.28 28.01
CA ALA A 91 -24.60 17.47 27.85
C ALA A 91 -25.57 17.37 26.65
N ALA A 92 -25.14 16.68 25.58
CA ALA A 92 -25.94 16.48 24.37
C ALA A 92 -27.07 15.43 24.54
N ARG A 93 -27.05 14.61 25.60
CA ARG A 93 -28.06 13.54 25.83
C ARG A 93 -29.47 14.08 25.99
N GLY A 94 -29.63 15.29 26.51
CA GLY A 94 -30.91 15.97 26.63
C GLY A 94 -31.55 16.38 25.31
N GLY A 95 -30.84 16.27 24.20
CA GLY A 95 -31.33 16.59 22.86
C GLY A 95 -31.37 18.10 22.55
N ASP A 96 -30.82 18.97 23.42
CA ASP A 96 -30.66 20.38 23.09
C ASP A 96 -29.82 20.55 21.80
N PRO A 97 -30.39 21.19 20.76
CA PRO A 97 -29.75 21.30 19.46
C PRO A 97 -28.35 21.95 19.50
N ARG A 98 -28.13 22.94 20.35
CA ARG A 98 -26.84 23.61 20.50
C ARG A 98 -25.82 22.72 21.22
N ALA A 99 -26.25 21.99 22.26
CA ALA A 99 -25.38 21.03 22.94
C ALA A 99 -24.95 19.89 21.98
N VAL A 100 -25.88 19.35 21.18
CA VAL A 100 -25.60 18.35 20.17
C VAL A 100 -24.65 18.90 19.10
N ALA A 101 -24.84 20.11 18.61
CA ALA A 101 -23.97 20.75 17.62
C ALA A 101 -22.55 20.96 18.16
N ARG A 102 -22.39 21.41 19.41
CA ARG A 102 -21.06 21.54 20.04
C ARG A 102 -20.34 20.20 20.18
N ALA A 103 -21.03 19.14 20.65
CA ALA A 103 -20.46 17.79 20.72
C ALA A 103 -20.06 17.27 19.34
N GLU A 104 -20.88 17.44 18.32
CA GLU A 104 -20.66 17.12 16.93
C GLU A 104 -19.34 17.74 16.40
N LEU A 105 -19.18 19.05 16.58
CA LEU A 105 -18.02 19.80 16.10
C LEU A 105 -16.74 19.45 16.87
N GLN A 106 -16.83 19.25 18.17
CA GLN A 106 -15.71 18.84 19.01
C GLN A 106 -15.22 17.41 18.65
N LEU A 107 -16.15 16.46 18.48
CA LEU A 107 -15.84 15.09 18.04
C LEU A 107 -15.17 15.08 16.66
N SER A 108 -15.72 15.85 15.71
CA SER A 108 -15.13 15.97 14.37
C SER A 108 -13.72 16.53 14.39
N ASN A 109 -13.46 17.53 15.22
CA ASN A 109 -12.13 18.12 15.34
C ASN A 109 -11.13 17.15 16.00
N ALA A 110 -11.52 16.51 17.09
CA ALA A 110 -10.69 15.53 17.79
C ALA A 110 -10.38 14.32 16.91
N PHE A 111 -11.38 13.79 16.22
CA PHE A 111 -11.22 12.69 15.26
C PHE A 111 -10.23 13.06 14.15
N ALA A 112 -10.43 14.20 13.48
CA ALA A 112 -9.55 14.60 12.40
C ALA A 112 -8.11 14.80 12.88
N ARG A 113 -7.91 15.37 14.06
CA ARG A 113 -6.58 15.54 14.66
C ARG A 113 -5.94 14.19 14.99
N TYR A 114 -6.69 13.27 15.59
CA TYR A 114 -6.20 11.92 15.90
C TYR A 114 -5.77 11.16 14.63
N VAL A 115 -6.61 11.15 13.59
CA VAL A 115 -6.28 10.56 12.28
C VAL A 115 -5.02 11.17 11.67
N GLN A 116 -4.88 12.50 11.73
CA GLN A 116 -3.70 13.20 11.22
C GLN A 116 -2.43 12.80 11.98
N ASP A 117 -2.51 12.69 13.31
CA ASP A 117 -1.37 12.38 14.16
C ASP A 117 -0.96 10.90 14.05
N GLN A 118 -1.93 9.96 13.96
CA GLN A 118 -1.63 8.54 13.72
C GLN A 118 -0.89 8.29 12.40
N ARG A 119 -1.09 9.13 11.39
CA ARG A 119 -0.42 8.98 10.10
C ARG A 119 0.96 9.66 10.03
N ARG A 120 1.46 10.20 11.11
CA ARG A 120 2.84 10.71 11.22
C ARG A 120 3.77 9.54 11.50
N GLY A 121 4.55 9.12 10.52
CA GLY A 121 5.51 8.01 10.66
C GLY A 121 6.92 8.49 10.96
N GLY A 122 7.63 7.72 11.83
CA GLY A 122 9.04 7.94 12.17
C GLY A 122 10.02 7.11 11.32
N VAL A 123 9.56 6.07 10.61
CA VAL A 123 10.44 5.18 9.82
C VAL A 123 10.69 5.71 8.41
N ARG A 124 11.88 5.39 7.89
CA ARG A 124 12.27 5.77 6.54
C ARG A 124 11.62 4.84 5.50
N MET A 125 10.92 5.42 4.54
CA MET A 125 10.43 4.75 3.33
C MET A 125 10.88 5.54 2.10
N ILE A 126 11.29 4.84 1.05
CA ILE A 126 11.61 5.44 -0.25
C ILE A 126 10.28 5.71 -0.98
N TYR A 127 10.06 6.93 -1.42
CA TYR A 127 8.89 7.29 -2.22
C TYR A 127 9.34 7.55 -3.66
N ALA A 128 9.24 6.53 -4.51
CA ALA A 128 9.47 6.65 -5.94
C ALA A 128 8.43 7.56 -6.59
N ASP A 129 7.19 7.49 -6.12
CA ASP A 129 6.17 8.50 -6.40
C ASP A 129 5.99 9.43 -5.20
N ARG A 130 6.46 10.67 -5.32
CA ARG A 130 6.38 11.68 -4.25
C ARG A 130 4.94 12.01 -3.81
N ARG A 131 3.93 11.73 -4.65
CA ARG A 131 2.52 11.95 -4.32
C ARG A 131 2.05 11.02 -3.20
N LEU A 132 2.69 9.87 -3.03
CA LEU A 132 2.38 8.86 -1.99
C LEU A 132 2.96 9.21 -0.62
N LYS A 133 3.91 10.16 -0.55
CA LYS A 133 4.47 10.59 0.72
C LYS A 133 3.37 11.14 1.63
N PRO A 134 3.25 10.64 2.88
CA PRO A 134 2.24 11.13 3.81
C PRO A 134 2.30 12.64 3.98
N LYS A 135 1.15 13.28 3.84
CA LYS A 135 0.98 14.72 4.04
C LYS A 135 -0.06 14.93 5.13
N LYS A 136 0.08 16.00 5.90
CA LYS A 136 -0.98 16.43 6.82
C LYS A 136 -2.21 16.82 5.98
N LEU A 137 -3.25 16.01 6.07
CA LEU A 137 -4.52 16.30 5.39
C LEU A 137 -5.27 17.40 6.15
N PRO A 138 -5.94 18.35 5.46
CA PRO A 138 -6.88 19.26 6.11
C PRO A 138 -8.04 18.51 6.78
N THR A 139 -8.58 19.07 7.86
CA THR A 139 -9.68 18.48 8.62
C THR A 139 -10.88 18.10 7.75
N ASP A 140 -11.30 18.97 6.83
CA ASP A 140 -12.39 18.69 5.89
C ASP A 140 -12.12 17.48 4.99
N ARG A 141 -10.88 17.25 4.56
CA ARG A 141 -10.48 16.07 3.77
C ARG A 141 -10.59 14.79 4.57
N VAL A 142 -10.14 14.80 5.85
CA VAL A 142 -10.27 13.64 6.74
C VAL A 142 -11.74 13.29 6.96
N LEU A 143 -12.56 14.28 7.26
CA LEU A 143 -13.99 14.08 7.49
C LEU A 143 -14.75 13.63 6.23
N ARG A 144 -14.40 14.13 5.04
CA ARG A 144 -15.00 13.66 3.78
C ARG A 144 -14.66 12.18 3.53
N ALA A 145 -13.42 11.77 3.77
CA ALA A 145 -13.02 10.37 3.65
C ALA A 145 -13.82 9.48 4.61
N ALA A 146 -14.01 9.93 5.87
CA ALA A 146 -14.79 9.21 6.87
C ALA A 146 -16.30 9.16 6.59
N ALA A 147 -16.84 10.19 5.92
CA ALA A 147 -18.25 10.24 5.55
C ALA A 147 -18.59 9.53 4.22
N PHE A 148 -17.59 9.02 3.50
CA PHE A 148 -17.75 8.34 2.21
C PHE A 148 -18.32 6.91 2.35
N PRO A 149 -17.87 6.07 3.31
CA PRO A 149 -18.42 4.74 3.55
C PRO A 149 -19.92 4.75 3.86
N ARG A 150 -20.58 3.64 3.56
CA ARG A 150 -22.03 3.50 3.84
C ARG A 150 -22.36 3.62 5.33
N SER A 151 -21.49 3.09 6.20
CA SER A 151 -21.60 3.14 7.65
C SER A 151 -20.40 3.89 8.24
N PHE A 152 -20.66 5.08 8.75
CA PHE A 152 -19.66 5.84 9.50
C PHE A 152 -19.31 5.17 10.84
N SER A 153 -20.29 4.51 11.47
CA SER A 153 -20.07 3.78 12.73
C SER A 153 -19.05 2.65 12.55
N ASP A 154 -19.20 1.84 11.47
CA ASP A 154 -18.28 0.74 11.18
C ASP A 154 -16.91 1.27 10.76
N TYR A 155 -16.88 2.33 9.95
CA TYR A 155 -15.62 2.99 9.59
C TYR A 155 -14.82 3.45 10.83
N VAL A 156 -15.51 3.97 11.86
CA VAL A 156 -14.85 4.35 13.12
C VAL A 156 -14.46 3.10 13.91
N ALA A 157 -15.35 2.11 14.01
CA ALA A 157 -15.08 0.87 14.76
C ALA A 157 -13.87 0.11 14.24
N ASP A 158 -13.72 0.02 12.92
CA ASP A 158 -12.68 -0.73 12.25
C ASP A 158 -11.41 0.11 12.00
N MET A 159 -11.34 1.36 12.49
CA MET A 159 -10.27 2.31 12.17
C MET A 159 -10.02 2.40 10.66
N GLY A 160 -11.07 2.54 9.86
CA GLY A 160 -11.05 2.47 8.39
C GLY A 160 -10.11 3.47 7.69
N TRP A 161 -9.53 4.42 8.43
CA TRP A 161 -8.47 5.34 7.96
C TRP A 161 -7.05 4.76 8.05
N MET A 162 -6.88 3.64 8.76
CA MET A 162 -5.59 2.95 8.92
C MET A 162 -5.57 1.64 8.12
N SER A 163 -4.37 1.15 7.79
CA SER A 163 -4.26 -0.14 7.13
C SER A 163 -4.71 -1.28 8.06
N PRO A 164 -5.29 -2.36 7.54
CA PRO A 164 -5.65 -3.53 8.37
C PRO A 164 -4.44 -4.15 9.09
N LEU A 165 -3.22 -3.99 8.54
CA LEU A 165 -1.98 -4.39 9.22
C LEU A 165 -1.74 -3.56 10.48
N TYR A 166 -1.96 -2.24 10.40
CA TYR A 166 -1.82 -1.36 11.55
C TYR A 166 -2.82 -1.71 12.65
N VAL A 167 -4.08 -1.91 12.30
CA VAL A 167 -5.14 -2.26 13.26
C VAL A 167 -4.79 -3.54 14.02
N ARG A 168 -4.37 -4.58 13.31
CA ARG A 168 -3.91 -5.84 13.93
C ARG A 168 -2.72 -5.64 14.87
N LEU A 169 -1.72 -4.83 14.48
CA LEU A 169 -0.56 -4.55 15.32
C LEU A 169 -0.93 -3.74 16.56
N ARG A 170 -1.88 -2.82 16.45
CA ARG A 170 -2.40 -2.06 17.58
C ARG A 170 -3.11 -2.96 18.61
N ASP A 171 -3.88 -3.93 18.13
CA ASP A 171 -4.50 -4.94 18.99
C ASP A 171 -3.44 -5.83 19.68
N LEU A 172 -2.37 -6.18 18.98
CA LEU A 172 -1.23 -6.90 19.58
C LEU A 172 -0.53 -6.06 20.65
N MET A 173 -0.34 -4.76 20.41
CA MET A 173 0.22 -3.83 21.39
C MET A 173 -0.65 -3.78 22.64
N ALA A 174 -1.97 -3.63 22.50
CA ALA A 174 -2.90 -3.63 23.62
C ALA A 174 -2.84 -4.93 24.46
N ARG A 175 -2.69 -6.08 23.78
CA ARG A 175 -2.51 -7.37 24.46
C ARG A 175 -1.17 -7.46 25.18
N ALA A 176 -0.09 -7.02 24.53
CA ALA A 176 1.27 -7.01 25.10
C ALA A 176 1.33 -6.17 26.37
N GLU A 177 0.76 -4.96 26.36
CA GLU A 177 0.68 -4.11 27.56
C GLU A 177 -0.14 -4.78 28.68
N LYS A 178 -1.31 -5.33 28.35
CA LYS A 178 -2.18 -6.00 29.32
C LYS A 178 -1.49 -7.22 29.97
N THR A 179 -0.63 -7.93 29.25
CA THR A 179 0.09 -9.11 29.76
C THR A 179 1.44 -8.78 30.37
N GLY A 180 1.83 -7.51 30.44
CA GLY A 180 3.13 -7.08 30.98
C GLY A 180 4.32 -7.54 30.15
N ALA A 181 4.20 -7.46 28.82
CA ALA A 181 5.28 -7.82 27.90
C ALA A 181 6.56 -7.02 28.20
N SER A 182 7.71 -7.60 27.86
CA SER A 182 9.00 -6.93 28.07
C SER A 182 9.10 -5.62 27.29
N ARG A 183 9.92 -4.70 27.77
CA ARG A 183 10.20 -3.43 27.09
C ARG A 183 10.68 -3.64 25.65
N GLU A 184 11.56 -4.60 25.43
CA GLU A 184 12.06 -4.97 24.11
C GLU A 184 10.90 -5.38 23.15
N THR A 185 9.95 -6.18 23.63
CA THR A 185 8.76 -6.57 22.88
C THR A 185 7.92 -5.36 22.51
N VAL A 186 7.69 -4.43 23.43
CA VAL A 186 6.91 -3.21 23.20
C VAL A 186 7.61 -2.29 22.19
N GLU A 187 8.92 -2.06 22.34
CA GLU A 187 9.71 -1.23 21.41
C GLU A 187 9.70 -1.83 19.99
N ARG A 188 9.84 -3.14 19.87
CA ARG A 188 9.79 -3.83 18.58
C ARG A 188 8.39 -3.80 17.94
N LEU A 189 7.34 -3.91 18.76
CA LEU A 189 5.96 -3.72 18.29
C LEU A 189 5.73 -2.28 17.81
N GLN A 190 6.22 -1.29 18.55
CA GLN A 190 6.13 0.11 18.16
C GLN A 190 6.79 0.37 16.81
N LEU A 191 7.97 -0.19 16.57
CA LEU A 191 8.66 -0.12 15.28
C LEU A 191 7.81 -0.70 14.13
N ASN A 192 7.15 -1.84 14.38
CA ASN A 192 6.25 -2.45 13.40
C ASN A 192 4.99 -1.60 13.15
N LEU A 193 4.43 -0.98 14.20
CA LEU A 193 3.35 0.00 14.07
C LEU A 193 3.78 1.21 13.24
N ASP A 194 4.99 1.73 13.46
CA ASP A 194 5.53 2.87 12.72
C ASP A 194 5.75 2.57 11.24
N ARG A 195 6.05 1.32 10.88
CA ARG A 195 6.08 0.85 9.49
C ARG A 195 4.67 0.75 8.89
N ALA A 196 3.72 0.19 9.64
CA ALA A 196 2.36 -0.02 9.17
C ALA A 196 1.55 1.28 9.04
N ARG A 197 1.84 2.33 9.83
CA ARG A 197 1.16 3.64 9.74
C ARG A 197 1.43 4.39 8.44
N LEU A 198 2.48 4.00 7.70
CA LEU A 198 2.78 4.55 6.38
C LEU A 198 1.86 4.00 5.28
N LEU A 199 1.17 2.89 5.54
CA LEU A 199 0.28 2.23 4.60
C LEU A 199 -1.11 2.91 4.60
N PRO A 200 -1.79 3.01 3.46
CA PRO A 200 -3.14 3.56 3.41
C PRO A 200 -4.18 2.63 4.02
N GLY A 201 -5.32 3.19 4.39
CA GLY A 201 -6.51 2.40 4.75
C GLY A 201 -7.14 1.70 3.53
N PRO A 202 -8.01 0.69 3.76
CA PRO A 202 -8.53 -0.19 2.69
C PRO A 202 -9.45 0.53 1.70
N TRP A 203 -9.92 1.73 2.01
CA TRP A 203 -10.75 2.56 1.12
C TRP A 203 -9.99 3.16 -0.07
N THR A 204 -8.65 3.18 -0.01
CA THR A 204 -7.80 3.52 -1.15
C THR A 204 -7.49 2.25 -1.93
N ARG A 205 -7.66 2.26 -3.25
CA ARG A 205 -7.23 1.15 -4.11
C ARG A 205 -5.70 1.07 -4.10
N HIS A 206 -5.12 -0.01 -3.58
CA HIS A 206 -3.67 -0.16 -3.44
C HIS A 206 -3.24 -1.61 -3.22
N ILE A 207 -1.93 -1.84 -3.36
CA ILE A 207 -1.26 -3.10 -3.07
C ILE A 207 -0.29 -2.89 -1.90
N VAL A 208 -0.22 -3.86 -1.00
CA VAL A 208 0.79 -3.97 0.05
C VAL A 208 1.55 -5.26 -0.11
N VAL A 209 2.88 -5.20 -0.11
CA VAL A 209 3.78 -6.35 -0.05
C VAL A 209 4.55 -6.26 1.25
N ASP A 210 4.43 -7.26 2.11
CA ASP A 210 5.25 -7.40 3.30
C ASP A 210 6.39 -8.38 3.04
N ALA A 211 7.60 -7.85 2.95
CA ALA A 211 8.78 -8.65 2.65
C ALA A 211 9.16 -9.59 3.80
N SER A 212 8.79 -9.29 5.06
CA SER A 212 9.07 -10.19 6.18
C SER A 212 8.24 -11.48 6.10
N SER A 213 6.97 -11.39 5.73
CA SER A 213 6.08 -12.55 5.62
C SER A 213 6.07 -13.19 4.23
N GLY A 214 6.69 -12.54 3.23
CA GLY A 214 6.58 -12.96 1.83
C GLY A 214 5.14 -13.02 1.36
N ARG A 215 4.33 -12.02 1.68
CA ARG A 215 2.92 -11.96 1.34
C ARG A 215 2.51 -10.62 0.73
N LEU A 216 1.54 -10.68 -0.17
CA LEU A 216 0.93 -9.54 -0.83
C LEU A 216 -0.57 -9.53 -0.54
N TRP A 217 -1.11 -8.34 -0.31
CA TRP A 217 -2.55 -8.04 -0.24
C TRP A 217 -2.88 -6.89 -1.17
N TYR A 218 -4.10 -6.88 -1.70
CA TYR A 218 -4.62 -5.75 -2.45
C TYR A 218 -6.03 -5.40 -1.99
N TYR A 219 -6.29 -4.09 -1.97
CA TYR A 219 -7.46 -3.49 -1.33
C TYR A 219 -8.18 -2.55 -2.29
N GLU A 220 -9.51 -2.51 -2.18
CA GLU A 220 -10.37 -1.59 -2.91
C GLU A 220 -11.69 -1.41 -2.18
N ALA A 221 -12.23 -0.17 -2.13
CA ALA A 221 -13.55 0.17 -1.59
C ALA A 221 -13.84 -0.31 -0.15
N GLY A 222 -12.81 -0.40 0.69
CA GLY A 222 -12.91 -0.84 2.08
C GLY A 222 -12.60 -2.31 2.31
N GLU A 223 -12.48 -3.11 1.24
CA GLU A 223 -12.32 -4.55 1.29
C GLU A 223 -10.90 -5.00 0.93
N GLN A 224 -10.47 -6.12 1.52
CA GLN A 224 -9.34 -6.89 1.03
C GLN A 224 -9.83 -7.75 -0.15
N VAL A 225 -9.53 -7.31 -1.37
CA VAL A 225 -9.98 -8.00 -2.60
C VAL A 225 -9.24 -9.31 -2.81
N GLY A 226 -7.97 -9.37 -2.42
CA GLY A 226 -7.21 -10.61 -2.53
C GLY A 226 -5.87 -10.60 -1.79
N THR A 227 -5.24 -11.77 -1.78
CA THR A 227 -3.93 -12.00 -1.15
C THR A 227 -3.23 -13.18 -1.83
N MET A 228 -1.89 -13.15 -1.83
CA MET A 228 -1.10 -14.26 -2.36
C MET A 228 0.28 -14.32 -1.70
N ARG A 229 0.94 -15.45 -1.83
CA ARG A 229 2.36 -15.60 -1.48
C ARG A 229 3.22 -14.89 -2.54
N VAL A 230 4.36 -14.37 -2.07
CA VAL A 230 5.36 -13.76 -2.97
C VAL A 230 6.77 -14.20 -2.56
N VAL A 231 7.66 -14.27 -3.53
CA VAL A 231 9.09 -14.35 -3.28
C VAL A 231 9.66 -12.93 -3.31
N VAL A 232 10.46 -12.59 -2.32
CA VAL A 232 11.09 -11.29 -2.11
C VAL A 232 12.61 -11.40 -2.11
N GLY A 233 13.32 -10.29 -2.03
CA GLY A 233 14.77 -10.23 -2.06
C GLY A 233 15.45 -11.10 -1.00
N ALA A 234 16.59 -11.69 -1.35
CA ALA A 234 17.47 -12.36 -0.40
C ALA A 234 18.09 -11.33 0.58
N GLN A 235 18.78 -11.81 1.61
CA GLN A 235 19.40 -10.94 2.61
C GLN A 235 20.40 -9.95 1.99
N GLU A 236 21.13 -10.37 0.97
CA GLU A 236 22.15 -9.57 0.26
C GLU A 236 21.52 -8.63 -0.77
N THR A 237 20.32 -8.95 -1.23
CA THR A 237 19.59 -8.22 -2.28
C THR A 237 18.18 -7.88 -1.83
N GLN A 238 18.10 -7.19 -0.70
CA GLN A 238 16.84 -6.93 0.01
C GLN A 238 15.79 -6.21 -0.84
N THR A 239 14.53 -6.60 -0.71
CA THR A 239 13.42 -5.76 -1.13
C THR A 239 13.35 -4.53 -0.23
N PRO A 240 13.50 -3.29 -0.75
CA PRO A 240 13.48 -2.09 0.06
C PRO A 240 12.08 -1.75 0.58
N MET A 241 12.00 -0.96 1.65
CA MET A 241 10.74 -0.27 1.99
C MET A 241 10.54 0.87 0.99
N LEU A 242 9.57 0.68 0.07
CA LEU A 242 9.41 1.50 -1.12
C LEU A 242 7.93 1.70 -1.44
N ALA A 243 7.53 2.93 -1.76
CA ALA A 243 6.20 3.21 -2.31
C ALA A 243 6.31 3.81 -3.71
N GLY A 244 5.53 3.26 -4.62
CA GLY A 244 5.45 3.70 -6.00
C GLY A 244 4.07 3.49 -6.58
N THR A 245 3.88 3.85 -7.85
CA THR A 245 2.58 3.74 -8.52
C THR A 245 2.72 2.90 -9.77
N LEU A 246 2.05 1.74 -9.79
CA LEU A 246 1.98 0.87 -10.97
C LEU A 246 1.27 1.58 -12.10
N GLN A 247 1.87 1.53 -13.28
CA GLN A 247 1.41 2.25 -14.48
C GLN A 247 1.19 1.31 -15.67
N TRP A 248 1.95 0.22 -15.75
CA TRP A 248 2.01 -0.64 -16.91
C TRP A 248 2.03 -2.12 -16.52
N ALA A 249 1.33 -2.95 -17.31
CA ALA A 249 1.55 -4.37 -17.42
C ALA A 249 2.32 -4.63 -18.71
N ILE A 250 3.45 -5.32 -18.64
CA ILE A 250 4.23 -5.75 -19.80
C ILE A 250 3.98 -7.25 -20.00
N LEU A 251 3.33 -7.58 -21.10
CA LEU A 251 3.04 -8.96 -21.45
C LEU A 251 4.19 -9.56 -22.27
N ASN A 252 4.41 -10.85 -22.08
CA ASN A 252 5.47 -11.60 -22.76
C ASN A 252 6.84 -10.91 -22.63
N PRO A 253 7.30 -10.62 -21.39
CA PRO A 253 8.44 -9.76 -21.14
C PRO A 253 9.78 -10.43 -21.47
N TYR A 254 10.76 -9.64 -21.90
CA TYR A 254 12.15 -9.99 -21.71
C TYR A 254 12.54 -9.84 -20.24
N TRP A 255 13.50 -10.63 -19.80
CA TRP A 255 14.23 -10.34 -18.57
C TRP A 255 15.61 -9.77 -18.90
N ASN A 256 15.80 -8.49 -18.67
CA ASN A 256 17.10 -7.85 -18.73
C ASN A 256 17.95 -8.34 -17.55
N VAL A 257 19.01 -9.07 -17.83
CA VAL A 257 19.86 -9.70 -16.82
C VAL A 257 20.70 -8.60 -16.15
N PRO A 258 20.65 -8.46 -14.80
CA PRO A 258 21.54 -7.54 -14.09
C PRO A 258 23.01 -7.86 -14.35
N ASP A 259 23.85 -6.82 -14.43
CA ASP A 259 25.27 -6.95 -14.80
C ASP A 259 26.02 -7.95 -13.90
N TYR A 260 25.77 -7.91 -12.58
CA TYR A 260 26.40 -8.85 -11.65
C TYR A 260 25.96 -10.31 -11.86
N LEU A 261 24.76 -10.56 -12.39
CA LEU A 261 24.31 -11.91 -12.75
C LEU A 261 24.90 -12.36 -14.09
N ALA A 262 25.11 -11.43 -15.02
CA ALA A 262 25.88 -11.72 -16.23
C ALA A 262 27.29 -12.19 -15.85
N GLU A 263 27.96 -11.48 -14.92
CA GLU A 263 29.28 -11.81 -14.40
C GLU A 263 29.30 -13.13 -13.59
N LYS A 264 28.48 -13.22 -12.52
CA LYS A 264 28.58 -14.30 -11.52
C LYS A 264 27.79 -15.56 -11.88
N SER A 265 26.90 -15.50 -12.85
CA SER A 265 26.02 -16.64 -13.17
C SER A 265 26.05 -17.04 -14.65
N VAL A 266 25.90 -16.10 -15.58
CA VAL A 266 25.79 -16.43 -17.00
C VAL A 266 27.16 -16.74 -17.61
N ALA A 267 28.14 -15.84 -17.46
CA ALA A 267 29.47 -16.04 -18.03
C ALA A 267 30.17 -17.34 -17.57
N PRO A 268 30.13 -17.72 -16.26
CA PRO A 268 30.62 -19.03 -15.82
C PRO A 268 29.94 -20.22 -16.49
N LYS A 269 28.61 -20.16 -16.75
CA LYS A 269 27.88 -21.22 -17.45
C LYS A 269 28.32 -21.34 -18.92
N ILE A 270 28.59 -20.22 -19.58
CA ILE A 270 29.07 -20.19 -20.95
C ILE A 270 30.49 -20.79 -21.02
N LEU A 271 31.37 -20.38 -20.10
CA LEU A 271 32.72 -20.93 -19.97
C LEU A 271 32.71 -22.44 -19.66
N GLY A 272 31.65 -22.91 -18.95
CA GLY A 272 31.40 -24.32 -18.69
C GLY A 272 30.71 -25.08 -19.83
N GLY A 273 30.66 -24.50 -21.04
CA GLY A 273 30.17 -25.18 -22.27
C GLY A 273 28.71 -24.98 -22.60
N LYS A 274 27.94 -24.10 -21.85
CA LYS A 274 26.60 -23.71 -22.26
C LYS A 274 26.69 -22.68 -23.40
N SER A 275 25.66 -22.62 -24.25
CA SER A 275 25.49 -21.53 -25.21
C SER A 275 24.44 -20.53 -24.77
N LEU A 276 24.50 -19.27 -25.24
CA LEU A 276 23.42 -18.30 -25.03
C LEU A 276 22.06 -18.83 -25.50
N ALA A 277 22.05 -19.52 -26.64
CA ALA A 277 20.85 -20.15 -27.18
C ALA A 277 20.26 -21.20 -26.21
N SER A 278 21.10 -22.07 -25.62
CA SER A 278 20.67 -23.07 -24.64
C SER A 278 20.14 -22.44 -23.34
N LEU A 279 20.61 -21.24 -22.99
CA LEU A 279 20.11 -20.44 -21.86
C LEU A 279 18.92 -19.56 -22.26
N ARG A 280 18.47 -19.61 -23.53
CA ARG A 280 17.42 -18.73 -24.09
C ARG A 280 17.74 -17.25 -23.94
N MET A 281 19.00 -16.88 -24.08
CA MET A 281 19.51 -15.52 -23.93
C MET A 281 20.07 -14.96 -25.21
N GLU A 282 20.12 -13.66 -25.33
CA GLU A 282 20.85 -12.93 -26.36
C GLU A 282 21.64 -11.77 -25.74
N ALA A 283 22.77 -11.47 -26.37
CA ALA A 283 23.61 -10.34 -26.00
C ALA A 283 23.32 -9.15 -26.91
N LEU A 284 23.33 -7.95 -26.35
CA LEU A 284 23.04 -6.69 -27.03
C LEU A 284 24.20 -5.72 -26.90
N SER A 285 24.38 -4.85 -27.89
CA SER A 285 25.37 -3.76 -27.85
C SER A 285 25.13 -2.80 -26.69
N ASP A 286 23.84 -2.47 -26.40
CA ASP A 286 23.41 -1.53 -25.38
C ASP A 286 21.91 -1.73 -25.08
N TRP A 287 21.29 -0.78 -24.34
CA TRP A 287 19.84 -0.77 -24.06
C TRP A 287 19.07 0.27 -24.88
N SER A 288 19.67 0.83 -25.93
CA SER A 288 18.99 1.80 -26.80
C SER A 288 17.98 1.15 -27.75
N PRO A 289 17.05 1.91 -28.32
CA PRO A 289 16.14 1.41 -29.36
C PRO A 289 16.86 0.89 -30.61
N SER A 290 18.12 1.33 -30.86
CA SER A 290 18.98 0.92 -31.97
C SER A 290 19.93 -0.24 -31.62
N ALA A 291 19.81 -0.79 -30.40
CA ALA A 291 20.64 -1.91 -29.97
C ALA A 291 20.57 -3.09 -30.97
N HIS A 292 21.72 -3.64 -31.34
CA HIS A 292 21.81 -4.83 -32.17
C HIS A 292 22.31 -6.03 -31.36
N LYS A 293 22.03 -7.21 -31.85
CA LYS A 293 22.54 -8.46 -31.28
C LYS A 293 24.03 -8.62 -31.56
N LEU A 294 24.75 -8.99 -30.50
CA LEU A 294 26.15 -9.35 -30.61
C LEU A 294 26.30 -10.85 -30.98
N ASP A 295 27.30 -11.17 -31.78
CA ASP A 295 27.67 -12.56 -32.00
C ASP A 295 28.28 -13.14 -30.72
N PRO A 296 27.73 -14.21 -30.14
CA PRO A 296 28.26 -14.83 -28.93
C PRO A 296 29.74 -15.26 -29.07
N ALA A 297 30.21 -15.57 -30.28
CA ALA A 297 31.59 -15.95 -30.56
C ALA A 297 32.58 -14.78 -30.46
N SER A 298 32.10 -13.55 -30.63
CA SER A 298 32.90 -12.33 -30.51
C SER A 298 33.05 -11.79 -29.09
N ILE A 299 32.40 -12.42 -28.10
CA ILE A 299 32.37 -11.93 -26.71
C ILE A 299 33.53 -12.54 -25.91
N ASP A 300 34.29 -11.68 -25.23
CA ASP A 300 35.32 -12.11 -24.27
C ASP A 300 34.68 -12.54 -22.95
N TRP A 301 34.19 -13.78 -22.87
CA TRP A 301 33.56 -14.36 -21.71
C TRP A 301 34.41 -14.37 -20.44
N PRO A 302 35.75 -14.64 -20.52
CA PRO A 302 36.64 -14.44 -19.38
C PRO A 302 36.65 -13.02 -18.83
N ALA A 303 36.64 -12.01 -19.70
CA ALA A 303 36.55 -10.60 -19.27
C ALA A 303 35.21 -10.29 -18.62
N VAL A 304 34.10 -10.85 -19.14
CA VAL A 304 32.78 -10.72 -18.51
C VAL A 304 32.75 -11.40 -17.13
N ALA A 305 33.28 -12.63 -17.02
CA ALA A 305 33.26 -13.37 -15.75
C ALA A 305 34.14 -12.73 -14.66
N SER A 306 35.17 -11.97 -15.06
CA SER A 306 36.05 -11.21 -14.15
C SER A 306 35.56 -9.78 -13.85
N GLY A 307 34.42 -9.36 -14.41
CA GLY A 307 33.87 -8.00 -14.26
C GLY A 307 34.61 -6.92 -15.03
N LYS A 308 35.60 -7.29 -15.88
CA LYS A 308 36.34 -6.32 -16.70
C LYS A 308 35.54 -5.80 -17.89
N GLN A 309 34.57 -6.59 -18.36
CA GLN A 309 33.65 -6.22 -19.43
C GLN A 309 32.22 -6.32 -18.96
N VAL A 310 31.45 -5.23 -19.12
CA VAL A 310 29.99 -5.20 -18.88
C VAL A 310 29.30 -5.65 -20.17
N LEU A 311 28.41 -6.64 -20.03
CA LEU A 311 27.65 -7.19 -21.14
C LEU A 311 26.18 -7.05 -20.93
N ARG A 312 25.44 -6.57 -21.93
CA ARG A 312 23.97 -6.45 -21.88
C ARG A 312 23.34 -7.75 -22.36
N LEU A 313 22.78 -8.50 -21.40
CA LEU A 313 22.11 -9.77 -21.66
C LEU A 313 20.61 -9.65 -21.39
N ARG A 314 19.81 -10.30 -22.23
CA ARG A 314 18.39 -10.49 -21.93
C ARG A 314 17.94 -11.92 -22.21
N GLU A 315 17.10 -12.45 -21.33
CA GLU A 315 16.42 -13.73 -21.51
C GLU A 315 15.20 -13.53 -22.41
N LEU A 316 15.02 -14.43 -23.37
CA LEU A 316 13.93 -14.38 -24.33
C LEU A 316 12.58 -14.69 -23.68
N PRO A 317 11.47 -14.09 -24.14
CA PRO A 317 10.14 -14.39 -23.68
C PRO A 317 9.77 -15.88 -23.81
N GLY A 318 8.83 -16.33 -23.02
CA GLY A 318 8.28 -17.67 -23.08
C GLY A 318 8.09 -18.33 -21.72
N ALA A 319 7.63 -19.58 -21.72
CA ALA A 319 7.23 -20.30 -20.50
C ALA A 319 8.35 -20.44 -19.46
N GLY A 320 9.60 -20.50 -19.88
CA GLY A 320 10.77 -20.62 -18.99
C GLY A 320 11.39 -19.28 -18.60
N ASN A 321 10.89 -18.14 -19.09
CA ASN A 321 11.46 -16.83 -18.79
C ASN A 321 11.32 -16.51 -17.30
N SER A 322 12.39 -15.99 -16.70
CA SER A 322 12.44 -15.65 -15.26
C SER A 322 11.37 -14.65 -14.82
N MET A 323 10.86 -13.81 -15.74
CA MET A 323 9.74 -12.88 -15.51
C MET A 323 8.36 -13.52 -15.70
N GLY A 324 8.30 -14.80 -16.11
CA GLY A 324 7.04 -15.45 -16.46
C GLY A 324 6.32 -14.76 -17.62
N ARG A 325 4.99 -14.69 -17.57
CA ARG A 325 4.16 -14.15 -18.66
C ARG A 325 3.90 -12.65 -18.58
N VAL A 326 4.13 -12.03 -17.42
CA VAL A 326 3.81 -10.62 -17.19
C VAL A 326 4.68 -10.01 -16.10
N LYS A 327 5.06 -8.75 -16.28
CA LYS A 327 5.62 -7.90 -15.25
C LYS A 327 4.80 -6.61 -15.12
N PHE A 328 4.61 -6.15 -13.87
CA PHE A 328 3.91 -4.91 -13.54
C PHE A 328 4.93 -3.88 -13.08
N ILE A 329 4.96 -2.75 -13.76
CA ILE A 329 6.02 -1.76 -13.63
C ILE A 329 5.51 -0.49 -12.96
N PHE A 330 6.31 0.01 -12.03
CA PHE A 330 6.27 1.37 -11.51
C PHE A 330 7.66 2.00 -11.58
N PRO A 331 7.80 3.26 -12.01
CA PRO A 331 9.08 3.92 -12.11
C PRO A 331 9.75 4.04 -10.74
N ASN A 332 10.96 3.52 -10.58
CA ASN A 332 11.78 3.67 -9.38
C ASN A 332 13.26 3.48 -9.71
N LYS A 333 14.15 4.04 -8.88
CA LYS A 333 15.60 3.94 -9.05
C LYS A 333 16.19 2.62 -8.57
N GLU A 334 15.44 1.87 -7.78
CA GLU A 334 15.87 0.58 -7.20
C GLU A 334 15.70 -0.59 -8.18
N GLY A 335 15.10 -0.35 -9.35
CA GLY A 335 14.84 -1.39 -10.35
C GLY A 335 13.84 -2.46 -9.90
N ILE A 336 12.97 -2.14 -8.95
CA ILE A 336 12.00 -3.08 -8.38
C ILE A 336 10.71 -3.09 -9.20
N TYR A 337 10.19 -4.28 -9.47
CA TYR A 337 8.88 -4.50 -10.08
C TYR A 337 8.24 -5.80 -9.56
N LEU A 338 6.95 -5.98 -9.85
CA LEU A 338 6.23 -7.21 -9.54
C LEU A 338 6.15 -8.04 -10.83
N HIS A 339 6.36 -9.37 -10.75
CA HIS A 339 6.31 -10.19 -11.95
C HIS A 339 5.87 -11.62 -11.67
N ASP A 340 5.42 -12.28 -12.72
CA ASP A 340 5.17 -13.72 -12.74
C ASP A 340 6.48 -14.51 -12.60
N THR A 341 6.40 -15.81 -12.37
CA THR A 341 7.57 -16.68 -12.26
C THR A 341 7.25 -18.11 -12.72
N PRO A 342 8.15 -18.75 -13.48
CA PRO A 342 8.03 -20.18 -13.77
C PRO A 342 8.42 -21.06 -12.56
N ASN A 343 9.20 -20.53 -11.62
CA ASN A 343 9.70 -21.28 -10.46
C ASN A 343 8.70 -21.24 -9.29
N ARG A 344 7.65 -22.07 -9.42
CA ARG A 344 6.56 -22.16 -8.44
C ARG A 344 6.98 -22.81 -7.12
N ASN A 345 8.03 -23.63 -7.11
CA ASN A 345 8.49 -24.34 -5.93
C ASN A 345 8.97 -23.39 -4.82
N LEU A 346 9.53 -22.24 -5.18
CA LEU A 346 9.98 -21.24 -4.21
C LEU A 346 8.81 -20.62 -3.43
N LEU A 347 7.63 -20.57 -4.01
CA LEU A 347 6.43 -20.04 -3.39
C LEU A 347 5.85 -20.99 -2.33
N GLN A 348 6.20 -22.27 -2.37
CA GLN A 348 5.76 -23.29 -1.40
C GLN A 348 6.61 -23.31 -0.14
N LYS A 349 7.77 -22.67 -0.15
CA LYS A 349 8.68 -22.62 1.00
C LYS A 349 8.14 -21.68 2.09
N ASP A 350 8.45 -21.95 3.34
CA ASP A 350 8.16 -21.05 4.46
C ASP A 350 8.98 -19.77 4.37
N ASP A 351 10.28 -19.92 4.14
CA ASP A 351 11.14 -18.79 3.81
C ASP A 351 11.10 -18.52 2.29
N ARG A 352 10.80 -17.28 1.92
CA ARG A 352 10.68 -16.86 0.52
C ARG A 352 11.59 -15.69 0.13
N HIS A 353 12.73 -15.54 0.81
CA HIS A 353 13.74 -14.53 0.55
C HIS A 353 14.78 -15.06 -0.47
N PHE A 354 14.43 -15.08 -1.76
CA PHE A 354 15.27 -15.70 -2.82
C PHE A 354 15.44 -14.85 -4.07
N SER A 355 14.79 -13.69 -4.18
CA SER A 355 14.93 -12.85 -5.38
C SER A 355 16.08 -11.86 -5.25
N ASN A 356 16.36 -11.16 -6.34
CA ASN A 356 17.31 -10.05 -6.38
C ASN A 356 16.63 -8.70 -6.06
N GLY A 357 15.61 -8.73 -5.19
CA GLY A 357 14.86 -7.55 -4.75
C GLY A 357 13.46 -7.43 -5.34
N CYS A 358 13.22 -7.89 -6.57
CA CYS A 358 11.91 -7.89 -7.22
C CYS A 358 10.94 -8.88 -6.57
N ILE A 359 9.64 -8.66 -6.78
CA ILE A 359 8.55 -9.42 -6.16
C ILE A 359 8.02 -10.45 -7.17
N ARG A 360 8.25 -11.77 -6.90
CA ARG A 360 7.68 -12.85 -7.71
C ARG A 360 6.32 -13.24 -7.17
N LEU A 361 5.33 -13.23 -8.03
CA LEU A 361 3.91 -13.41 -7.67
C LEU A 361 3.49 -14.88 -7.78
N GLU A 362 2.72 -15.36 -6.81
CA GLU A 362 2.09 -16.69 -6.87
C GLU A 362 0.99 -16.75 -7.94
N ASN A 363 0.21 -15.70 -8.08
CA ASN A 363 -0.87 -15.62 -9.06
C ASN A 363 -0.87 -14.26 -9.78
N ALA A 364 0.10 -14.09 -10.68
CA ALA A 364 0.23 -12.87 -11.46
C ALA A 364 -0.96 -12.62 -12.39
N ALA A 365 -1.65 -13.69 -12.83
CA ALA A 365 -2.82 -13.57 -13.69
C ALA A 365 -4.01 -12.97 -12.95
N GLU A 366 -4.25 -13.37 -11.71
CA GLU A 366 -5.32 -12.83 -10.86
C GLU A 366 -5.08 -11.36 -10.53
N LEU A 367 -3.85 -11.01 -10.07
CA LEU A 367 -3.50 -9.63 -9.83
C LEU A 367 -3.65 -8.77 -11.10
N GLY A 368 -3.22 -9.31 -12.24
CA GLY A 368 -3.34 -8.62 -13.52
C GLY A 368 -4.79 -8.44 -13.97
N HIS A 369 -5.67 -9.42 -13.70
CA HIS A 369 -7.11 -9.27 -13.94
C HIS A 369 -7.69 -8.10 -13.15
N TRP A 370 -7.37 -8.01 -11.85
CA TRP A 370 -7.80 -6.90 -11.02
C TRP A 370 -7.22 -5.55 -11.47
N LEU A 371 -5.92 -5.52 -11.84
CA LEU A 371 -5.25 -4.30 -12.29
C LEU A 371 -5.81 -3.76 -13.61
N LEU A 372 -6.08 -4.66 -14.57
CA LEU A 372 -6.52 -4.33 -15.93
C LEU A 372 -8.04 -4.28 -16.09
N ALA A 373 -8.81 -4.68 -15.05
CA ALA A 373 -10.27 -4.90 -15.11
C ALA A 373 -10.70 -5.85 -16.26
N ARG A 374 -9.80 -6.74 -16.71
CA ARG A 374 -10.00 -7.76 -17.71
C ARG A 374 -8.95 -8.86 -17.58
N PRO A 375 -9.23 -10.10 -18.06
CA PRO A 375 -8.23 -11.15 -18.06
C PRO A 375 -6.95 -10.72 -18.79
N ILE A 376 -5.80 -11.14 -18.26
CA ILE A 376 -4.56 -11.09 -19.01
C ILE A 376 -4.69 -12.12 -20.11
N GLY A 377 -5.02 -11.68 -21.33
CA GLY A 377 -5.04 -12.54 -22.51
C GLY A 377 -3.65 -13.16 -22.74
N ALA A 378 -3.59 -14.16 -23.62
CA ALA A 378 -2.33 -14.80 -24.02
C ALA A 378 -1.33 -13.82 -24.69
N GLY A 379 -1.69 -12.56 -24.82
CA GLY A 379 -0.96 -11.54 -25.55
C GLY A 379 -0.99 -11.80 -27.06
N SER A 380 -0.47 -10.87 -27.85
CA SER A 380 -0.35 -11.04 -29.31
C SER A 380 0.79 -11.95 -29.73
N GLY A 381 1.47 -12.64 -28.80
CA GLY A 381 2.73 -13.35 -29.02
C GLY A 381 3.94 -12.43 -29.20
N LYS A 382 3.74 -11.13 -29.37
CA LYS A 382 4.85 -10.16 -29.48
C LYS A 382 5.55 -9.97 -28.14
N PRO A 383 6.89 -9.92 -28.12
CA PRO A 383 7.65 -9.57 -26.92
C PRO A 383 7.36 -8.16 -26.42
N GLU A 384 7.54 -7.94 -25.11
CA GLU A 384 7.48 -6.61 -24.45
C GLU A 384 6.21 -5.80 -24.75
N GLN A 385 5.06 -6.45 -24.85
CA GLN A 385 3.83 -5.74 -25.13
C GLN A 385 3.39 -4.90 -23.91
N ALA A 386 3.58 -3.60 -23.98
CA ALA A 386 3.19 -2.67 -22.95
C ALA A 386 1.68 -2.38 -22.99
N VAL A 387 0.98 -2.63 -21.88
CA VAL A 387 -0.43 -2.35 -21.68
C VAL A 387 -0.57 -1.36 -20.53
N PRO A 388 -1.05 -0.12 -20.77
CA PRO A 388 -1.27 0.83 -19.68
C PRO A 388 -2.39 0.34 -18.79
N LEU A 389 -2.25 0.54 -17.47
CA LEU A 389 -3.32 0.27 -16.52
C LEU A 389 -4.44 1.31 -16.70
N PRO A 390 -5.73 0.90 -16.72
CA PRO A 390 -6.86 1.83 -16.80
C PRO A 390 -6.87 2.87 -15.67
N ALA A 391 -6.40 2.48 -14.50
CA ALA A 391 -6.15 3.34 -13.37
C ALA A 391 -4.80 2.99 -12.75
N GLN A 392 -4.00 4.00 -12.45
CA GLN A 392 -2.75 3.82 -11.75
C GLN A 392 -3.00 3.32 -10.32
N VAL A 393 -2.22 2.35 -9.85
CA VAL A 393 -2.43 1.70 -8.55
C VAL A 393 -1.19 1.86 -7.67
N PRO A 394 -1.28 2.51 -6.49
CA PRO A 394 -0.20 2.56 -5.53
C PRO A 394 0.22 1.17 -5.05
N VAL A 395 1.52 0.96 -4.92
CA VAL A 395 2.13 -0.22 -4.32
C VAL A 395 3.07 0.20 -3.19
N TYR A 396 2.96 -0.47 -2.06
CA TYR A 396 3.75 -0.25 -0.86
C TYR A 396 4.49 -1.53 -0.50
N LEU A 397 5.81 -1.47 -0.47
CA LEU A 397 6.67 -2.54 0.00
C LEU A 397 7.07 -2.21 1.44
N THR A 398 6.73 -3.08 2.37
CA THR A 398 6.96 -2.91 3.81
C THR A 398 7.69 -4.10 4.41
N TYR A 399 7.96 -4.06 5.71
CA TYR A 399 8.66 -5.11 6.44
C TYR A 399 8.11 -5.22 7.86
N ILE A 400 7.12 -6.10 8.07
CA ILE A 400 6.39 -6.28 9.33
C ILE A 400 6.74 -7.64 9.93
N THR A 401 7.57 -7.67 10.96
CA THR A 401 7.99 -8.92 11.61
C THR A 401 7.02 -9.41 12.69
N ALA A 402 6.30 -8.50 13.35
CA ALA A 402 5.36 -8.87 14.39
C ALA A 402 4.18 -9.66 13.86
N THR A 403 3.77 -10.69 14.58
CA THR A 403 2.65 -11.57 14.27
C THR A 403 1.93 -12.01 15.54
N ALA A 404 0.64 -12.33 15.43
CA ALA A 404 -0.12 -12.95 16.50
C ALA A 404 0.15 -14.45 16.56
N THR A 405 0.19 -14.98 17.78
CA THR A 405 0.13 -16.42 18.08
C THR A 405 -0.86 -16.66 19.20
N ASP A 406 -1.19 -17.92 19.50
CA ASP A 406 -2.04 -18.27 20.62
C ASP A 406 -1.44 -17.84 21.96
N ALA A 407 -0.10 -17.82 22.06
CA ALA A 407 0.64 -17.35 23.23
C ALA A 407 0.76 -15.81 23.31
N GLY A 408 0.23 -15.07 22.33
CA GLY A 408 0.28 -13.60 22.29
C GLY A 408 1.09 -13.05 21.11
N VAL A 409 2.16 -12.31 21.40
CA VAL A 409 3.01 -11.65 20.38
C VAL A 409 4.21 -12.54 20.06
N ALA A 410 4.47 -12.74 18.77
CA ALA A 410 5.71 -13.30 18.27
C ALA A 410 6.30 -12.43 17.16
N PHE A 411 7.56 -12.67 16.84
CA PHE A 411 8.25 -11.99 15.75
C PHE A 411 8.83 -13.02 14.79
N ARG A 412 8.60 -12.81 13.51
CA ARG A 412 9.29 -13.56 12.47
C ARG A 412 10.79 -13.27 12.54
N LYS A 413 11.60 -14.16 11.98
CA LYS A 413 13.03 -13.94 11.82
C LYS A 413 13.26 -12.61 11.09
N ASP A 414 14.09 -11.76 11.65
CA ASP A 414 14.50 -10.49 11.02
C ASP A 414 15.61 -10.77 9.99
N VAL A 415 15.21 -11.27 8.81
CA VAL A 415 16.14 -11.63 7.73
C VAL A 415 16.94 -10.42 7.23
N TYR A 416 16.32 -9.25 7.25
CA TYR A 416 16.94 -8.02 6.75
C TYR A 416 17.67 -7.19 7.82
N GLY A 417 17.62 -7.59 9.09
CA GLY A 417 18.27 -6.87 10.18
C GLY A 417 17.67 -5.48 10.44
N ARG A 418 16.36 -5.33 10.28
CA ARG A 418 15.67 -4.03 10.37
C ARG A 418 14.92 -3.79 11.68
N ASP A 419 14.94 -4.72 12.60
CA ASP A 419 14.27 -4.61 13.91
C ASP A 419 15.16 -4.06 15.02
N LYS A 420 16.23 -3.38 14.62
CA LYS A 420 17.18 -2.72 15.51
C LYS A 420 16.91 -1.23 15.60
#